data_c0c975f4299609953e5cad8c5d0cb260
#
_entry.id   c0c975f4299609953e5cad8c5d0cb260
#
_cell.length_a   1.000
_cell.length_b   1.000
_cell.length_c   1.000
_cell.angle_alpha   90.00
_cell.angle_beta   90.00
_cell.angle_gamma   90.00
#
_symmetry.space_group_name_H-M   'P 1'
#
loop_
_entity.id
_entity.type
_entity.pdbx_description
1 polymer ?
#
loop_
_entity_poly.entity_id
_entity_poly.type
_entity_poly.pdbx_seq_one_letter_code
_entity_poly.pdbx_strand_id
1 'polypeptide(L)'
;MTKHKSWSNSTLNLYEQCAFKYMCVKIAKIPQPESHHLTKGLAAHSVAENYLLGKIEEPPFVLNKFTKEFKKLKELGAIPEEAFTLNNKWELIPDGWRSKDAWLRLKLDARIDNYLVDFKTGRHYDEHLNQAMLYANVMMLVNPSYDDIEVEFWYLNSGQVKTYDFNRKNLKADIEHWEERVDKMMNDTVYAPTPNEYCKYCYVKNICPVKGGE
;
A
#
# COMPACT_ATOMS: atom_id res chain seq x y z
N MET A 1 -5.03 -5.51 25.74
CA MET A 1 -4.30 -5.45 24.44
C MET A 1 -4.43 -4.07 23.87
N THR A 2 -3.34 -3.43 23.47
CA THR A 2 -3.36 -2.11 22.81
C THR A 2 -3.98 -2.26 21.42
N LYS A 3 -5.18 -1.68 21.19
CA LYS A 3 -5.80 -1.64 19.87
C LYS A 3 -4.85 -0.97 18.87
N HIS A 4 -4.73 -1.52 17.67
CA HIS A 4 -4.01 -0.87 16.59
C HIS A 4 -4.74 0.42 16.21
N LYS A 5 -4.11 1.58 16.38
CA LYS A 5 -4.78 2.88 16.23
C LYS A 5 -4.78 3.39 14.79
N SER A 6 -3.96 2.83 13.92
CA SER A 6 -3.81 3.28 12.53
C SER A 6 -3.77 2.12 11.57
N TRP A 7 -4.16 2.38 10.32
CA TRP A 7 -4.17 1.42 9.25
C TRP A 7 -3.43 1.89 8.00
N SER A 8 -3.21 0.99 7.09
CA SER A 8 -2.72 1.19 5.72
C SER A 8 -3.34 0.10 4.85
N ASN A 9 -3.28 0.23 3.52
CA ASN A 9 -3.77 -0.81 2.63
C ASN A 9 -3.20 -2.20 2.98
N SER A 10 -1.90 -2.30 3.22
CA SER A 10 -1.26 -3.57 3.56
C SER A 10 -1.71 -4.16 4.90
N THR A 11 -2.03 -3.33 5.89
CA THR A 11 -2.53 -3.83 7.18
C THR A 11 -3.99 -4.28 7.09
N LEU A 12 -4.82 -3.58 6.31
CA LEU A 12 -6.20 -3.96 6.07
C LEU A 12 -6.26 -5.27 5.27
N ASN A 13 -5.51 -5.39 4.18
CA ASN A 13 -5.43 -6.62 3.39
C ASN A 13 -4.97 -7.82 4.24
N LEU A 14 -3.99 -7.61 5.15
CA LEU A 14 -3.56 -8.67 6.07
C LEU A 14 -4.68 -9.11 7.01
N TYR A 15 -5.47 -8.17 7.53
CA TYR A 15 -6.62 -8.46 8.38
C TYR A 15 -7.69 -9.25 7.62
N GLU A 16 -8.06 -8.79 6.43
CA GLU A 16 -9.06 -9.43 5.59
C GLU A 16 -8.62 -10.81 5.11
N GLN A 17 -7.33 -11.00 4.85
CA GLN A 17 -6.78 -12.33 4.55
C GLN A 17 -6.92 -13.28 5.74
N CYS A 18 -6.61 -12.82 6.96
CA CYS A 18 -6.77 -13.60 8.18
C CYS A 18 -6.59 -12.70 9.42
N ALA A 19 -7.71 -12.44 10.13
CA ALA A 19 -7.70 -11.61 11.33
C ALA A 19 -6.76 -12.15 12.43
N PHE A 20 -6.66 -13.46 12.60
CA PHE A 20 -5.72 -14.07 13.55
C PHE A 20 -4.26 -13.77 13.20
N LYS A 21 -3.88 -13.90 11.92
CA LYS A 21 -2.53 -13.56 11.45
C LYS A 21 -2.24 -12.08 11.67
N TYR A 22 -3.19 -11.20 11.34
CA TYR A 22 -3.09 -9.77 11.63
C TYR A 22 -2.86 -9.50 13.12
N MET A 23 -3.62 -10.13 14.02
CA MET A 23 -3.45 -10.01 15.47
C MET A 23 -2.04 -10.42 15.88
N CYS A 24 -1.56 -11.56 15.42
CA CYS A 24 -0.21 -12.05 15.72
C CYS A 24 0.87 -11.06 15.27
N VAL A 25 0.75 -10.54 14.02
CA VAL A 25 1.77 -9.65 13.40
C VAL A 25 1.72 -8.24 13.96
N LYS A 26 0.53 -7.64 14.01
CA LYS A 26 0.38 -6.20 14.23
C LYS A 26 0.12 -5.84 15.69
N ILE A 27 -0.55 -6.71 16.45
CA ILE A 27 -0.91 -6.47 17.85
C ILE A 27 0.07 -7.18 18.78
N ALA A 28 0.23 -8.49 18.66
CA ALA A 28 1.13 -9.29 19.49
C ALA A 28 2.61 -9.13 19.10
N LYS A 29 2.91 -8.51 17.92
CA LYS A 29 4.28 -8.23 17.46
C LYS A 29 5.16 -9.48 17.35
N ILE A 30 4.57 -10.62 17.00
CA ILE A 30 5.34 -11.84 16.74
C ILE A 30 6.32 -11.60 15.60
N PRO A 31 7.62 -11.84 15.79
CA PRO A 31 8.62 -11.62 14.75
C PRO A 31 8.29 -12.39 13.48
N GLN A 32 8.33 -11.70 12.36
CA GLN A 32 8.13 -12.31 11.04
C GLN A 32 9.48 -12.76 10.49
N PRO A 33 9.59 -13.98 9.94
CA PRO A 33 10.81 -14.40 9.27
C PRO A 33 11.18 -13.45 8.13
N GLU A 34 12.47 -13.25 7.92
CA GLU A 34 12.94 -12.49 6.77
C GLU A 34 12.46 -13.12 5.46
N SER A 35 11.96 -12.31 4.56
CA SER A 35 11.52 -12.73 3.24
C SER A 35 12.42 -12.12 2.17
N HIS A 36 13.11 -12.96 1.43
CA HIS A 36 13.95 -12.53 0.31
C HIS A 36 13.16 -11.72 -0.75
N HIS A 37 11.87 -12.03 -0.94
CA HIS A 37 11.01 -11.26 -1.84
C HIS A 37 10.74 -9.86 -1.30
N LEU A 38 10.50 -9.71 -0.01
CA LEU A 38 10.31 -8.41 0.63
C LEU A 38 11.58 -7.56 0.53
N THR A 39 12.74 -8.16 0.84
CA THR A 39 14.04 -7.46 0.76
C THR A 39 14.33 -6.98 -0.66
N LYS A 40 14.08 -7.82 -1.68
CA LYS A 40 14.23 -7.41 -3.08
C LYS A 40 13.27 -6.29 -3.48
N GLY A 41 12.01 -6.35 -3.03
CA GLY A 41 11.02 -5.31 -3.26
C GLY A 41 11.49 -3.97 -2.70
N LEU A 42 11.84 -3.94 -1.43
CA LEU A 42 12.34 -2.72 -0.76
C LEU A 42 13.59 -2.14 -1.45
N ALA A 43 14.53 -3.00 -1.87
CA ALA A 43 15.71 -2.55 -2.59
C ALA A 43 15.37 -1.89 -3.93
N ALA A 44 14.40 -2.44 -4.68
CA ALA A 44 13.97 -1.86 -5.95
C ALA A 44 13.31 -0.50 -5.78
N HIS A 45 12.44 -0.32 -4.75
CA HIS A 45 11.83 0.98 -4.43
C HIS A 45 12.88 2.00 -4.00
N SER A 46 13.83 1.62 -3.13
CA SER A 46 14.92 2.52 -2.72
C SER A 46 15.80 2.96 -3.90
N VAL A 47 16.03 2.07 -4.85
CA VAL A 47 16.78 2.39 -6.07
C VAL A 47 16.00 3.35 -6.96
N ALA A 48 14.69 3.14 -7.15
CA ALA A 48 13.81 4.01 -7.92
C ALA A 48 13.74 5.42 -7.28
N GLU A 49 13.54 5.48 -5.97
CA GLU A 49 13.57 6.73 -5.20
C GLU A 49 14.88 7.50 -5.41
N ASN A 50 16.02 6.84 -5.22
CA ASN A 50 17.34 7.49 -5.36
C ASN A 50 17.58 7.98 -6.78
N TYR A 51 17.09 7.27 -7.80
CA TYR A 51 17.18 7.71 -9.19
C TYR A 51 16.31 8.96 -9.43
N LEU A 52 15.06 8.97 -8.98
CA LEU A 52 14.15 10.10 -9.12
C LEU A 52 14.63 11.34 -8.35
N LEU A 53 15.25 11.15 -7.20
CA LEU A 53 15.89 12.23 -6.42
C LEU A 53 17.20 12.74 -7.02
N GLY A 54 17.67 12.17 -8.14
CA GLY A 54 18.94 12.57 -8.78
C GLY A 54 20.20 12.11 -8.06
N LYS A 55 20.10 11.24 -7.05
CA LYS A 55 21.26 10.65 -6.35
C LYS A 55 21.98 9.59 -7.20
N ILE A 56 21.31 9.08 -8.20
CA ILE A 56 21.82 8.13 -9.20
C ILE A 56 21.61 8.78 -10.57
N GLU A 57 22.65 8.82 -11.41
CA GLU A 57 22.62 9.51 -12.70
C GLU A 57 21.84 8.71 -13.75
N GLU A 58 22.15 7.41 -13.89
CA GLU A 58 21.50 6.53 -14.87
C GLU A 58 20.58 5.51 -14.17
N PRO A 59 19.47 5.13 -14.81
CA PRO A 59 18.55 4.14 -14.23
C PRO A 59 19.24 2.79 -14.04
N PRO A 60 19.31 2.26 -12.81
CA PRO A 60 19.93 0.97 -12.54
C PRO A 60 19.24 -0.20 -13.24
N PHE A 61 19.95 -1.31 -13.41
CA PHE A 61 19.49 -2.49 -14.16
C PHE A 61 18.13 -3.02 -13.70
N VAL A 62 17.81 -2.92 -12.41
CA VAL A 62 16.49 -3.35 -11.87
C VAL A 62 15.32 -2.57 -12.46
N LEU A 63 15.57 -1.38 -13.04
CA LEU A 63 14.58 -0.50 -13.69
C LEU A 63 14.64 -0.60 -15.22
N ASN A 64 15.43 -1.51 -15.78
CA ASN A 64 15.78 -1.53 -17.22
C ASN A 64 14.57 -1.64 -18.16
N LYS A 65 13.49 -2.29 -17.73
CA LYS A 65 12.26 -2.44 -18.53
C LYS A 65 11.45 -1.15 -18.63
N PHE A 66 11.73 -0.18 -17.76
CA PHE A 66 11.06 1.11 -17.67
C PHE A 66 12.05 2.29 -17.75
N THR A 67 13.22 2.06 -18.35
CA THR A 67 14.28 3.10 -18.42
C THR A 67 13.78 4.42 -19.01
N LYS A 68 12.97 4.38 -20.08
CA LYS A 68 12.44 5.58 -20.74
C LYS A 68 11.42 6.28 -19.85
N GLU A 69 10.55 5.52 -19.23
CA GLU A 69 9.50 5.98 -18.35
C GLU A 69 10.09 6.61 -17.08
N PHE A 70 11.10 5.99 -16.47
CA PHE A 70 11.82 6.57 -15.33
C PHE A 70 12.56 7.87 -15.69
N LYS A 71 13.18 7.94 -16.88
CA LYS A 71 13.79 9.19 -17.36
C LYS A 71 12.75 10.28 -17.51
N LYS A 72 11.59 9.97 -18.09
CA LYS A 72 10.45 10.89 -18.22
C LYS A 72 9.90 11.35 -16.86
N LEU A 73 9.71 10.44 -15.90
CA LEU A 73 9.28 10.79 -14.53
C LEU A 73 10.25 11.80 -13.89
N LYS A 74 11.58 11.53 -14.02
CA LYS A 74 12.62 12.41 -13.47
C LYS A 74 12.63 13.78 -14.15
N GLU A 75 12.54 13.83 -15.49
CA GLU A 75 12.48 15.06 -16.28
C GLU A 75 11.25 15.92 -15.93
N LEU A 76 10.11 15.28 -15.66
CA LEU A 76 8.87 15.94 -15.25
C LEU A 76 8.84 16.31 -13.76
N GLY A 77 9.89 16.02 -13.01
CA GLY A 77 9.98 16.37 -11.59
C GLY A 77 9.08 15.55 -10.70
N ALA A 78 8.92 14.26 -10.99
CA ALA A 78 8.13 13.36 -10.15
C ALA A 78 8.58 13.39 -8.68
N ILE A 79 7.64 13.48 -7.77
CA ILE A 79 7.87 13.44 -6.32
C ILE A 79 7.88 11.98 -5.87
N PRO A 80 9.04 11.41 -5.47
CA PRO A 80 9.10 10.04 -4.98
C PRO A 80 8.75 9.94 -3.49
N GLU A 81 8.22 8.77 -3.11
CA GLU A 81 8.05 8.36 -1.72
C GLU A 81 7.23 9.35 -0.86
N GLU A 82 6.26 10.06 -1.49
CA GLU A 82 5.42 11.04 -0.81
C GLU A 82 4.47 10.37 0.18
N ALA A 83 4.51 10.82 1.44
CA ALA A 83 3.79 10.21 2.54
C ALA A 83 2.59 11.07 2.96
N PHE A 84 1.45 10.42 3.14
CA PHE A 84 0.21 11.05 3.62
C PHE A 84 -0.25 10.38 4.91
N THR A 85 -0.72 11.19 5.84
CA THR A 85 -1.34 10.75 7.08
C THR A 85 -2.67 11.45 7.25
N LEU A 86 -3.73 10.70 7.45
CA LEU A 86 -5.06 11.25 7.67
C LEU A 86 -5.60 10.80 9.04
N ASN A 87 -6.44 11.67 9.65
CA ASN A 87 -7.22 11.32 10.82
C ASN A 87 -8.49 10.51 10.43
N ASN A 88 -9.28 10.12 11.41
CA ASN A 88 -10.49 9.33 11.20
C ASN A 88 -11.67 10.10 10.58
N LYS A 89 -11.48 11.39 10.26
CA LYS A 89 -12.39 12.20 9.47
C LYS A 89 -11.89 12.40 8.04
N TRP A 90 -10.86 11.66 7.66
CA TRP A 90 -10.18 11.79 6.38
C TRP A 90 -9.50 13.15 6.14
N GLU A 91 -9.20 13.88 7.21
CA GLU A 91 -8.48 15.15 7.14
C GLU A 91 -6.97 14.90 7.18
N LEU A 92 -6.22 15.61 6.33
CA LEU A 92 -4.77 15.53 6.28
C LEU A 92 -4.14 16.03 7.57
N ILE A 93 -3.20 15.27 8.12
CA ILE A 93 -2.32 15.69 9.22
C ILE A 93 -0.95 15.99 8.60
N PRO A 94 -0.59 17.27 8.38
CA PRO A 94 0.72 17.63 7.85
C PRO A 94 1.84 17.07 8.75
N ASP A 95 2.88 16.48 8.12
CA ASP A 95 4.01 15.83 8.81
C ASP A 95 3.60 14.77 9.86
N GLY A 96 2.38 14.26 9.71
CA GLY A 96 1.69 13.45 10.71
C GLY A 96 2.12 11.98 10.80
N TRP A 97 3.18 11.53 10.10
CA TRP A 97 3.55 10.09 10.04
C TRP A 97 3.70 9.46 11.43
N ARG A 98 4.19 10.21 12.42
CA ARG A 98 4.34 9.78 13.81
C ARG A 98 3.25 10.30 14.74
N SER A 99 2.24 10.98 14.22
CA SER A 99 1.15 11.52 15.03
C SER A 99 0.39 10.41 15.76
N LYS A 100 -0.10 10.72 16.96
CA LYS A 100 -1.00 9.85 17.72
C LYS A 100 -2.41 9.82 17.12
N ASP A 101 -2.77 10.84 16.35
CA ASP A 101 -4.05 10.98 15.68
C ASP A 101 -4.05 10.35 14.28
N ALA A 102 -2.90 9.81 13.86
CA ALA A 102 -2.78 9.10 12.60
C ALA A 102 -3.71 7.88 12.58
N TRP A 103 -4.73 7.93 11.73
CA TRP A 103 -5.67 6.84 11.50
C TRP A 103 -5.34 6.08 10.21
N LEU A 104 -5.08 6.79 9.09
CA LEU A 104 -4.57 6.22 7.84
C LEU A 104 -3.14 6.68 7.59
N ARG A 105 -2.28 5.75 7.16
CA ARG A 105 -0.94 6.05 6.62
C ARG A 105 -0.82 5.48 5.23
N LEU A 106 -0.40 6.31 4.31
CA LEU A 106 -0.22 5.98 2.89
C LEU A 106 1.09 6.58 2.40
N LYS A 107 1.75 5.88 1.49
CA LYS A 107 2.96 6.35 0.82
C LYS A 107 2.85 6.02 -0.65
N LEU A 108 3.12 7.00 -1.50
CA LEU A 108 3.14 6.86 -2.95
C LEU A 108 4.58 6.65 -3.41
N ASP A 109 4.80 5.74 -4.35
CA ASP A 109 6.16 5.49 -4.87
C ASP A 109 6.63 6.64 -5.78
N ALA A 110 5.76 7.17 -6.65
CA ALA A 110 6.03 8.38 -7.43
C ALA A 110 4.72 9.10 -7.81
N ARG A 111 4.76 10.44 -7.91
CA ARG A 111 3.62 11.27 -8.30
C ARG A 111 4.05 12.45 -9.16
N ILE A 112 3.23 12.76 -10.16
CA ILE A 112 3.24 14.01 -10.92
C ILE A 112 1.80 14.51 -10.96
N ASP A 113 1.48 15.61 -10.30
CA ASP A 113 0.13 16.16 -10.21
C ASP A 113 -0.92 15.10 -9.85
N ASN A 114 -1.84 14.78 -10.76
CA ASN A 114 -2.89 13.77 -10.61
C ASN A 114 -2.53 12.39 -11.23
N TYR A 115 -1.28 12.19 -11.64
CA TYR A 115 -0.75 10.94 -12.14
C TYR A 115 0.13 10.26 -11.09
N LEU A 116 -0.22 9.03 -10.72
CA LEU A 116 0.43 8.26 -9.67
C LEU A 116 1.04 6.98 -10.25
N VAL A 117 2.23 6.63 -9.79
CA VAL A 117 2.89 5.38 -10.18
C VAL A 117 3.28 4.60 -8.95
N ASP A 118 2.98 3.31 -8.93
CA ASP A 118 3.40 2.35 -7.91
C ASP A 118 4.28 1.26 -8.54
N PHE A 119 5.43 1.00 -7.94
CA PHE A 119 6.41 0.04 -8.46
C PHE A 119 6.19 -1.33 -7.84
N LYS A 120 6.02 -2.36 -8.68
CA LYS A 120 5.81 -3.74 -8.25
C LYS A 120 6.93 -4.64 -8.73
N THR A 121 7.56 -5.38 -7.81
CA THR A 121 8.53 -6.44 -8.15
C THR A 121 7.87 -7.83 -8.26
N GLY A 122 6.61 -7.95 -7.82
CA GLY A 122 5.79 -9.17 -7.91
C GLY A 122 4.97 -9.24 -9.20
N ARG A 123 4.04 -10.20 -9.23
CA ARG A 123 3.02 -10.33 -10.28
C ARG A 123 1.80 -9.47 -9.95
N HIS A 124 0.91 -9.30 -10.95
CA HIS A 124 -0.38 -8.67 -10.73
C HIS A 124 -1.28 -9.49 -9.78
N TYR A 125 -2.01 -8.79 -8.91
CA TYR A 125 -3.05 -9.32 -8.05
C TYR A 125 -4.26 -8.37 -8.08
N ASP A 126 -5.47 -8.91 -7.91
CA ASP A 126 -6.71 -8.13 -7.94
C ASP A 126 -6.78 -7.07 -6.81
N GLU A 127 -6.14 -7.35 -5.67
CA GLU A 127 -6.02 -6.42 -4.53
C GLU A 127 -5.29 -5.11 -4.89
N HIS A 128 -4.56 -5.06 -6.01
CA HIS A 128 -3.91 -3.84 -6.49
C HIS A 128 -4.93 -2.77 -6.91
N LEU A 129 -6.13 -3.16 -7.39
CA LEU A 129 -7.22 -2.21 -7.65
C LEU A 129 -7.62 -1.44 -6.38
N ASN A 130 -7.76 -2.14 -5.25
CA ASN A 130 -8.06 -1.48 -3.96
C ASN A 130 -6.95 -0.50 -3.55
N GLN A 131 -5.69 -0.87 -3.75
CA GLN A 131 -4.58 0.03 -3.46
C GLN A 131 -4.63 1.28 -4.35
N ALA A 132 -4.87 1.13 -5.65
CA ALA A 132 -5.02 2.26 -6.59
C ALA A 132 -6.18 3.17 -6.18
N MET A 133 -7.34 2.59 -5.83
CA MET A 133 -8.51 3.34 -5.37
C MET A 133 -8.19 4.16 -4.10
N LEU A 134 -7.50 3.56 -3.12
CA LEU A 134 -7.11 4.29 -1.91
C LEU A 134 -6.18 5.46 -2.22
N TYR A 135 -5.21 5.26 -3.12
CA TYR A 135 -4.30 6.31 -3.56
C TYR A 135 -5.07 7.48 -4.19
N ALA A 136 -5.95 7.18 -5.14
CA ALA A 136 -6.76 8.19 -5.83
C ALA A 136 -7.67 8.94 -4.85
N ASN A 137 -8.33 8.24 -3.93
CA ASN A 137 -9.23 8.85 -2.95
C ASN A 137 -8.48 9.81 -2.02
N VAL A 138 -7.31 9.40 -1.51
CA VAL A 138 -6.48 10.27 -0.67
C VAL A 138 -6.04 11.51 -1.45
N MET A 139 -5.61 11.36 -2.70
CA MET A 139 -5.20 12.49 -3.53
C MET A 139 -6.35 13.45 -3.81
N MET A 140 -7.57 12.96 -4.08
CA MET A 140 -8.76 13.78 -4.25
C MET A 140 -9.16 14.52 -2.96
N LEU A 141 -8.94 13.91 -1.79
CA LEU A 141 -9.23 14.55 -0.48
C LEU A 141 -8.23 15.65 -0.16
N VAL A 142 -6.94 15.41 -0.40
CA VAL A 142 -5.87 16.36 -0.09
C VAL A 142 -5.81 17.50 -1.11
N ASN A 143 -6.23 17.27 -2.34
CA ASN A 143 -6.30 18.27 -3.39
C ASN A 143 -7.70 18.33 -4.02
N PRO A 144 -8.55 19.25 -3.54
CA PRO A 144 -9.92 19.39 -4.04
C PRO A 144 -10.05 19.76 -5.51
N SER A 145 -8.98 20.20 -6.16
CA SER A 145 -8.99 20.54 -7.61
C SER A 145 -8.84 19.31 -8.53
N TYR A 146 -8.51 18.15 -7.99
CA TYR A 146 -8.38 16.93 -8.79
C TYR A 146 -9.75 16.25 -8.94
N ASP A 147 -10.31 16.28 -10.13
CA ASP A 147 -11.54 15.57 -10.49
C ASP A 147 -11.28 14.13 -10.93
N ASP A 148 -10.14 13.91 -11.59
CA ASP A 148 -9.70 12.62 -12.08
C ASP A 148 -8.29 12.32 -11.59
N ILE A 149 -8.03 11.05 -11.25
CA ILE A 149 -6.71 10.53 -10.89
C ILE A 149 -6.42 9.30 -11.73
N GLU A 150 -5.25 9.29 -12.36
CA GLU A 150 -4.70 8.12 -13.04
C GLU A 150 -3.68 7.44 -12.14
N VAL A 151 -3.78 6.13 -11.96
CA VAL A 151 -2.85 5.31 -11.18
C VAL A 151 -2.30 4.20 -12.04
N GLU A 152 -0.99 4.14 -12.19
CA GLU A 152 -0.31 3.05 -12.88
C GLU A 152 0.46 2.15 -11.91
N PHE A 153 0.35 0.86 -12.10
CA PHE A 153 1.24 -0.13 -11.49
C PHE A 153 2.27 -0.60 -12.51
N TRP A 154 3.54 -0.32 -12.24
CA TRP A 154 4.64 -0.76 -13.08
C TRP A 154 5.27 -2.03 -12.53
N TYR A 155 5.07 -3.15 -13.20
CA TYR A 155 5.62 -4.45 -12.82
C TYR A 155 7.06 -4.57 -13.31
N LEU A 156 8.03 -4.13 -12.52
CA LEU A 156 9.45 -3.96 -12.87
C LEU A 156 10.07 -5.24 -13.46
N ASN A 157 9.69 -6.43 -12.95
CA ASN A 157 10.23 -7.69 -13.43
C ASN A 157 9.64 -8.16 -14.77
N SER A 158 8.38 -7.86 -15.05
CA SER A 158 7.70 -8.29 -16.28
C SER A 158 7.70 -7.23 -17.39
N GLY A 159 7.80 -5.94 -17.03
CA GLY A 159 7.63 -4.82 -17.95
C GLY A 159 6.15 -4.53 -18.27
N GLN A 160 5.22 -5.11 -17.51
CA GLN A 160 3.79 -4.85 -17.67
C GLN A 160 3.37 -3.58 -16.94
N VAL A 161 2.37 -2.89 -17.47
CA VAL A 161 1.69 -1.77 -16.83
C VAL A 161 0.22 -2.13 -16.67
N LYS A 162 -0.36 -1.72 -15.55
CA LYS A 162 -1.80 -1.69 -15.31
C LYS A 162 -2.21 -0.29 -14.95
N THR A 163 -3.12 0.28 -15.72
CA THR A 163 -3.67 1.63 -15.51
C THR A 163 -5.07 1.53 -14.92
N TYR A 164 -5.37 2.41 -13.99
CA TYR A 164 -6.66 2.58 -13.34
C TYR A 164 -7.01 4.06 -13.30
N ASP A 165 -8.23 4.39 -13.74
CA ASP A 165 -8.76 5.75 -13.75
C ASP A 165 -9.84 5.89 -12.67
N PHE A 166 -9.75 6.93 -11.87
CA PHE A 166 -10.71 7.24 -10.80
C PHE A 166 -11.25 8.64 -10.98
N ASN A 167 -12.55 8.81 -10.71
CA ASN A 167 -13.22 10.10 -10.82
C ASN A 167 -13.86 10.49 -9.49
N ARG A 168 -13.73 11.76 -9.13
CA ARG A 168 -14.25 12.35 -7.87
C ARG A 168 -15.72 12.07 -7.61
N LYS A 169 -16.54 11.88 -8.65
CA LYS A 169 -17.97 11.55 -8.48
C LYS A 169 -18.21 10.27 -7.65
N ASN A 170 -17.24 9.36 -7.63
CA ASN A 170 -17.32 8.11 -6.89
C ASN A 170 -16.74 8.23 -5.47
N LEU A 171 -16.00 9.33 -5.15
CA LEU A 171 -15.23 9.49 -3.92
C LEU A 171 -16.05 9.20 -2.66
N LYS A 172 -17.30 9.69 -2.59
CA LYS A 172 -18.15 9.46 -1.42
C LYS A 172 -18.44 7.98 -1.20
N ALA A 173 -18.84 7.26 -2.25
CA ALA A 173 -19.13 5.83 -2.17
C ALA A 173 -17.86 5.02 -1.85
N ASP A 174 -16.71 5.42 -2.40
CA ASP A 174 -15.43 4.78 -2.12
C ASP A 174 -15.02 4.98 -0.65
N ILE A 175 -15.23 6.18 -0.08
CA ILE A 175 -14.96 6.45 1.34
C ILE A 175 -15.85 5.59 2.24
N GLU A 176 -17.15 5.52 1.98
CA GLU A 176 -18.09 4.66 2.72
C GLU A 176 -17.65 3.18 2.66
N HIS A 177 -17.19 2.71 1.51
CA HIS A 177 -16.63 1.37 1.35
C HIS A 177 -15.36 1.14 2.22
N TRP A 178 -14.45 2.14 2.27
CA TRP A 178 -13.26 2.04 3.13
C TRP A 178 -13.63 2.03 4.61
N GLU A 179 -14.53 2.91 5.04
CA GLU A 179 -14.99 3.00 6.43
C GLU A 179 -15.57 1.66 6.89
N GLU A 180 -16.45 1.03 6.10
CA GLU A 180 -17.05 -0.26 6.44
C GLU A 180 -15.97 -1.35 6.66
N ARG A 181 -14.98 -1.43 5.79
CA ARG A 181 -13.88 -2.42 5.89
C ARG A 181 -12.97 -2.16 7.08
N VAL A 182 -12.60 -0.90 7.27
CA VAL A 182 -11.71 -0.49 8.35
C VAL A 182 -12.40 -0.63 9.71
N ASP A 183 -13.67 -0.29 9.82
CA ASP A 183 -14.45 -0.45 11.06
C ASP A 183 -14.53 -1.91 11.51
N LYS A 184 -14.68 -2.85 10.59
CA LYS A 184 -14.60 -4.29 10.90
C LYS A 184 -13.25 -4.64 11.55
N MET A 185 -12.14 -4.16 10.98
CA MET A 185 -10.80 -4.39 11.52
C MET A 185 -10.58 -3.69 12.86
N MET A 186 -11.00 -2.43 13.00
CA MET A 186 -10.75 -1.62 14.19
C MET A 186 -11.59 -2.06 15.39
N ASN A 187 -12.76 -2.64 15.16
CA ASN A 187 -13.69 -3.08 16.19
C ASN A 187 -13.64 -4.58 16.47
N ASP A 188 -12.86 -5.35 15.69
CA ASP A 188 -12.67 -6.78 15.97
C ASP A 188 -11.97 -6.97 17.33
N THR A 189 -12.51 -7.85 18.13
CA THR A 189 -11.97 -8.25 19.43
C THR A 189 -11.68 -9.75 19.51
N VAL A 190 -12.13 -10.51 18.51
CA VAL A 190 -12.03 -11.97 18.46
C VAL A 190 -10.85 -12.42 17.62
N TYR A 191 -10.60 -11.73 16.50
CA TYR A 191 -9.55 -12.06 15.53
C TYR A 191 -9.59 -13.51 15.10
N ALA A 192 -10.78 -13.95 14.65
CA ALA A 192 -10.98 -15.33 14.21
C ALA A 192 -10.05 -15.69 13.05
N PRO A 193 -9.45 -16.89 13.05
CA PRO A 193 -8.65 -17.34 11.92
C PRO A 193 -9.54 -17.61 10.70
N THR A 194 -9.07 -17.25 9.51
CA THR A 194 -9.72 -17.51 8.23
C THR A 194 -8.86 -18.49 7.43
N PRO A 195 -9.22 -19.80 7.42
CA PRO A 195 -8.50 -20.79 6.61
C PRO A 195 -8.56 -20.43 5.12
N ASN A 196 -7.40 -20.45 4.47
CA ASN A 196 -7.25 -20.17 3.05
C ASN A 196 -5.99 -20.84 2.48
N GLU A 197 -5.76 -20.73 1.17
CA GLU A 197 -4.62 -21.34 0.50
C GLU A 197 -3.23 -20.90 1.00
N TYR A 198 -3.15 -19.73 1.64
CA TYR A 198 -1.90 -19.19 2.21
C TYR A 198 -1.55 -19.80 3.56
N CYS A 199 -2.43 -20.59 4.18
CA CYS A 199 -2.16 -21.23 5.48
C CYS A 199 -0.94 -22.15 5.44
N LYS A 200 -0.68 -22.81 4.32
CA LYS A 200 0.51 -23.67 4.12
C LYS A 200 1.85 -22.93 4.28
N TYR A 201 1.86 -21.61 4.00
CA TYR A 201 3.04 -20.74 4.14
C TYR A 201 2.97 -19.84 5.38
N CYS A 202 1.94 -19.97 6.22
CA CYS A 202 1.72 -19.10 7.36
C CYS A 202 2.75 -19.39 8.46
N TYR A 203 3.56 -18.41 8.82
CA TYR A 203 4.60 -18.58 9.84
C TYR A 203 4.05 -18.65 11.27
N VAL A 204 2.78 -18.28 11.49
CA VAL A 204 2.09 -18.43 12.78
C VAL A 204 1.19 -19.67 12.84
N LYS A 205 1.30 -20.59 11.85
CA LYS A 205 0.46 -21.80 11.79
C LYS A 205 0.55 -22.68 13.03
N ASN A 206 1.72 -22.74 13.68
CA ASN A 206 1.95 -23.61 14.85
C ASN A 206 1.17 -23.15 16.09
N ILE A 207 0.78 -21.87 16.16
CA ILE A 207 -0.01 -21.30 17.25
C ILE A 207 -1.44 -20.98 16.82
N CYS A 208 -1.79 -21.29 15.58
CA CYS A 208 -3.13 -21.04 15.03
C CYS A 208 -4.14 -22.05 15.63
N PRO A 209 -5.27 -21.59 16.18
CA PRO A 209 -6.28 -22.49 16.78
C PRO A 209 -6.92 -23.44 15.77
N VAL A 210 -6.90 -23.14 14.49
CA VAL A 210 -7.54 -23.94 13.42
C VAL A 210 -6.52 -24.82 12.69
N LYS A 211 -5.26 -24.91 13.11
CA LYS A 211 -4.14 -25.64 12.48
C LYS A 211 -4.49 -25.92 11.03
N GLY A 212 -4.24 -24.94 10.14
CA GLY A 212 -4.75 -24.92 8.76
C GLY A 212 -4.78 -26.31 8.15
N GLY A 213 -5.93 -26.71 7.63
CA GLY A 213 -6.24 -28.10 7.27
C GLY A 213 -5.09 -28.79 6.54
N GLU A 214 -4.86 -30.02 6.96
CA GLU A 214 -4.02 -31.00 6.25
C GLU A 214 -4.58 -31.24 4.85
#